data_7709048857529b5351b87174d3561cd3
#
_entry.id   7709048857529b5351b87174d3561cd3
#
_cell.length_a   1.000
_cell.length_b   1.000
_cell.length_c   1.000
_cell.angle_alpha   90.00
_cell.angle_beta   90.00
_cell.angle_gamma   90.00
#
_symmetry.space_group_name_H-M   'P 1'
#
loop_
_entity.id
_entity.type
_entity.pdbx_description
1 polymer ?
#
loop_
_entity_poly.entity_id
_entity_poly.type
_entity_poly.pdbx_seq_one_letter_code
_entity_poly.pdbx_strand_id
1 'polypeptide(L)'
;MAIVVNDRERIGEEKLGVLFDGGKVRRRREWRGFRDTLYDYGRWLYILSILAGVIAKPRNVKAMFRYRRFANYLAVPHMLDKFTMGLRDEPLRIVHTAMDFVVKDVAMTIDNSIRGDRRTGNDVEFSDRCVLSDENAMTAFMMGFPTLKAILREIPTMFSANLLNQYSTTHYLDVAQQFGIPGDVCPMPEAEAGISIDDDFPVLGKCAVQVNTTCDGALMGNGIIAKRLEREYGIPTFQLVAPMRHREEDVQKYAAQDMKNAIAFVEEKMGVKWDWKAYFECAKRVNETARNRWEWLEVNSTPYPQFVGAVFSLYNDTNYMGNCGRSAEFPPIDKKIMKLVRQGYERKTMMAPEYRHRCIVWGVQPQYVIDMLNWMVHCWGVVPLTDMLSMVISKEIAEEDTPENREQAYYDMAYLTENMIMRNRTHGGYKVLVDELWELCEKMNADMVMMWEHMSCKALTGMHGQFEEQARERGLHLVWVCHDLCDPRVYTRQAIRDQFNVYMRTVMREEPLDPTIEVLPDENAW
;
A
#
# COMPACT_ATOMS: atom_id res chain seq x y z
N MET A 1 23.74 6.54 -7.97
CA MET A 1 24.18 5.23 -8.49
C MET A 1 23.43 5.02 -9.78
N ALA A 2 24.14 4.79 -10.90
CA ALA A 2 23.42 4.48 -12.12
C ALA A 2 22.71 3.14 -11.91
N ILE A 3 21.43 3.11 -12.19
CA ILE A 3 20.66 1.88 -12.21
C ILE A 3 21.29 0.97 -13.26
N VAL A 4 21.77 -0.17 -12.84
CA VAL A 4 22.21 -1.23 -13.77
C VAL A 4 20.95 -1.80 -14.39
N VAL A 5 20.41 -1.05 -15.33
CA VAL A 5 19.23 -1.48 -16.07
C VAL A 5 19.68 -2.56 -17.04
N ASN A 6 19.09 -3.70 -16.89
CA ASN A 6 18.80 -4.69 -17.90
C ASN A 6 19.76 -4.76 -19.08
N ASP A 7 20.74 -5.56 -18.93
CA ASP A 7 21.24 -6.33 -20.05
C ASP A 7 20.17 -7.37 -20.43
N ARG A 8 19.31 -7.02 -21.38
CA ARG A 8 18.18 -7.86 -21.82
C ARG A 8 18.65 -9.24 -22.30
N GLU A 9 19.79 -9.30 -22.98
CA GLU A 9 20.37 -10.54 -23.45
C GLU A 9 20.81 -11.38 -22.24
N ARG A 10 21.53 -10.80 -21.31
CA ARG A 10 21.98 -11.49 -20.10
C ARG A 10 20.83 -12.00 -19.25
N ILE A 11 19.80 -11.18 -19.04
CA ILE A 11 18.61 -11.58 -18.28
C ILE A 11 17.85 -12.68 -19.01
N GLY A 12 17.77 -12.61 -20.34
CA GLY A 12 17.15 -13.65 -21.15
C GLY A 12 17.88 -14.97 -21.03
N GLU A 13 19.19 -14.95 -21.14
CA GLU A 13 20.05 -16.14 -21.00
C GLU A 13 20.01 -16.71 -19.58
N GLU A 14 20.16 -15.87 -18.57
CA GLU A 14 20.08 -16.30 -17.18
C GLU A 14 18.67 -16.79 -16.82
N LYS A 15 17.62 -16.15 -17.35
CA LYS A 15 16.25 -16.60 -17.19
C LYS A 15 16.07 -18.03 -17.69
N LEU A 16 16.53 -18.32 -18.90
CA LEU A 16 16.49 -19.67 -19.47
C LEU A 16 17.31 -20.67 -18.64
N GLY A 17 18.49 -20.28 -18.20
CA GLY A 17 19.36 -21.14 -17.38
C GLY A 17 18.79 -21.44 -15.99
N VAL A 18 18.10 -20.48 -15.38
CA VAL A 18 17.48 -20.64 -14.05
C VAL A 18 16.16 -21.39 -14.12
N LEU A 19 15.40 -21.20 -15.20
CA LEU A 19 13.99 -21.62 -15.25
C LEU A 19 13.76 -22.97 -15.87
N PHE A 20 14.52 -23.33 -16.90
CA PHE A 20 14.22 -24.47 -17.74
C PHE A 20 15.42 -25.41 -17.90
N ASP A 21 15.75 -26.09 -16.82
CA ASP A 21 16.61 -27.26 -16.92
C ASP A 21 15.83 -28.40 -17.59
N GLY A 22 15.85 -28.41 -18.93
CA GLY A 22 15.28 -29.46 -19.74
C GLY A 22 13.75 -29.63 -19.62
N GLY A 23 13.01 -28.56 -19.31
CA GLY A 23 11.53 -28.62 -19.23
C GLY A 23 10.98 -29.40 -18.03
N LYS A 24 11.78 -29.63 -17.02
CA LYS A 24 11.31 -30.29 -15.78
C LYS A 24 10.52 -29.32 -14.95
N VAL A 25 9.23 -29.57 -14.86
CA VAL A 25 8.32 -28.87 -13.96
C VAL A 25 8.46 -29.47 -12.57
N ARG A 26 8.80 -28.65 -11.58
CA ARG A 26 8.71 -29.10 -10.18
C ARG A 26 7.25 -29.19 -9.78
N ARG A 27 6.83 -30.37 -9.39
CA ARG A 27 5.43 -30.65 -9.00
C ARG A 27 5.18 -30.59 -7.51
N ARG A 28 6.15 -30.19 -6.72
CA ARG A 28 6.03 -30.27 -5.28
C ARG A 28 6.58 -29.02 -4.60
N ARG A 29 5.72 -28.44 -3.77
CA ARG A 29 6.11 -27.40 -2.83
C ARG A 29 7.20 -27.95 -1.91
N GLU A 30 8.36 -27.31 -1.91
CA GLU A 30 9.37 -27.64 -0.94
C GLU A 30 9.01 -27.06 0.43
N TRP A 31 9.11 -27.86 1.46
CA TRP A 31 8.90 -27.43 2.82
C TRP A 31 10.04 -26.53 3.28
N ARG A 32 9.69 -25.55 4.13
CA ARG A 32 10.70 -24.73 4.81
C ARG A 32 11.61 -25.61 5.64
N GLY A 33 12.90 -25.27 5.67
CA GLY A 33 13.86 -25.89 6.58
C GLY A 33 13.51 -25.55 8.04
N PHE A 34 13.96 -26.38 8.98
CA PHE A 34 13.71 -26.21 10.40
C PHE A 34 14.07 -24.82 10.93
N ARG A 35 15.18 -24.24 10.48
CA ARG A 35 15.61 -22.89 10.90
C ARG A 35 14.63 -21.80 10.49
N ASP A 36 14.12 -21.84 9.26
CA ASP A 36 13.17 -20.88 8.75
C ASP A 36 11.80 -21.03 9.41
N THR A 37 11.39 -22.27 9.67
CA THR A 37 10.17 -22.57 10.43
C THR A 37 10.25 -21.99 11.85
N LEU A 38 11.35 -22.23 12.56
CA LEU A 38 11.55 -21.69 13.91
C LEU A 38 11.60 -20.15 13.90
N TYR A 39 12.24 -19.55 12.90
CA TYR A 39 12.28 -18.11 12.73
C TYR A 39 10.88 -17.55 12.49
N ASP A 40 10.11 -18.14 11.58
CA ASP A 40 8.75 -17.74 11.24
C ASP A 40 7.85 -17.74 12.49
N TYR A 41 7.78 -18.86 13.21
CA TYR A 41 7.00 -18.94 14.46
C TYR A 41 7.47 -17.93 15.52
N GLY A 42 8.77 -17.73 15.65
CA GLY A 42 9.32 -16.74 16.59
C GLY A 42 8.88 -15.31 16.24
N ARG A 43 8.78 -14.98 14.96
CA ARG A 43 8.29 -13.67 14.53
C ARG A 43 6.79 -13.52 14.73
N TRP A 44 6.00 -14.55 14.45
CA TRP A 44 4.57 -14.53 14.77
C TRP A 44 4.30 -14.32 16.26
N LEU A 45 5.02 -15.01 17.13
CA LEU A 45 4.93 -14.80 18.57
C LEU A 45 5.28 -13.36 18.98
N TYR A 46 6.29 -12.76 18.32
CA TYR A 46 6.62 -11.36 18.54
C TYR A 46 5.47 -10.42 18.14
N ILE A 47 4.89 -10.60 16.95
CA ILE A 47 3.72 -9.82 16.50
C ILE A 47 2.55 -9.98 17.47
N LEU A 48 2.22 -11.21 17.86
CA LEU A 48 1.16 -11.46 18.83
C LEU A 48 1.42 -10.77 20.19
N SER A 49 2.68 -10.69 20.61
CA SER A 49 3.05 -9.98 21.84
C SER A 49 2.81 -8.46 21.74
N ILE A 50 3.06 -7.85 20.57
CA ILE A 50 2.75 -6.44 20.32
C ILE A 50 1.24 -6.21 20.42
N LEU A 51 0.45 -7.01 19.70
CA LEU A 51 -1.01 -6.92 19.69
C LEU A 51 -1.60 -7.12 21.10
N ALA A 52 -1.14 -8.15 21.82
CA ALA A 52 -1.56 -8.39 23.19
C ALA A 52 -1.22 -7.21 24.12
N GLY A 53 -0.03 -6.62 23.96
CA GLY A 53 0.39 -5.43 24.71
C GLY A 53 -0.48 -4.19 24.45
N VAL A 54 -1.01 -4.04 23.23
CA VAL A 54 -1.96 -2.98 22.89
C VAL A 54 -3.36 -3.28 23.43
N ILE A 55 -3.86 -4.50 23.22
CA ILE A 55 -5.20 -4.94 23.68
C ILE A 55 -5.31 -4.89 25.21
N ALA A 56 -4.28 -5.30 25.93
CA ALA A 56 -4.30 -5.34 27.39
C ALA A 56 -4.38 -3.98 28.09
N LYS A 57 -4.21 -2.87 27.37
CA LYS A 57 -4.34 -1.53 27.97
C LYS A 57 -5.80 -1.27 28.39
N PRO A 58 -6.07 -0.85 29.64
CA PRO A 58 -7.44 -0.65 30.13
C PRO A 58 -8.29 0.27 29.25
N ARG A 59 -7.68 1.32 28.65
CA ARG A 59 -8.37 2.22 27.73
C ARG A 59 -8.85 1.49 26.46
N ASN A 60 -8.02 0.57 25.92
CA ASN A 60 -8.36 -0.17 24.71
C ASN A 60 -9.45 -1.20 24.99
N VAL A 61 -9.37 -1.88 26.14
CA VAL A 61 -10.45 -2.77 26.59
C VAL A 61 -11.78 -1.99 26.72
N LYS A 62 -11.76 -0.81 27.32
CA LYS A 62 -12.95 0.06 27.41
C LYS A 62 -13.46 0.48 26.03
N ALA A 63 -12.56 0.83 25.12
CA ALA A 63 -12.90 1.22 23.75
C ALA A 63 -13.58 0.09 22.96
N MET A 64 -13.24 -1.18 23.21
CA MET A 64 -13.88 -2.35 22.58
C MET A 64 -15.39 -2.43 22.85
N PHE A 65 -15.87 -1.90 23.95
CA PHE A 65 -17.30 -1.84 24.24
C PHE A 65 -17.99 -0.68 23.52
N ARG A 66 -17.28 0.42 23.24
CA ARG A 66 -17.81 1.58 22.51
C ARG A 66 -17.71 1.41 20.99
N TYR A 67 -16.59 0.91 20.52
CA TYR A 67 -16.27 0.74 19.10
C TYR A 67 -16.14 -0.76 18.78
N ARG A 68 -17.26 -1.47 18.79
CA ARG A 68 -17.26 -2.94 18.69
C ARG A 68 -16.61 -3.42 17.40
N ARG A 69 -16.87 -2.75 16.28
CA ARG A 69 -16.31 -3.14 14.99
C ARG A 69 -14.89 -2.65 14.80
N PHE A 70 -14.63 -1.40 15.17
CA PHE A 70 -13.27 -0.86 15.19
C PHE A 70 -12.35 -1.67 16.12
N ALA A 71 -12.85 -2.16 17.23
CA ALA A 71 -12.09 -3.01 18.15
C ALA A 71 -11.73 -4.38 17.55
N ASN A 72 -12.43 -4.86 16.54
CA ASN A 72 -12.07 -6.09 15.83
C ASN A 72 -10.69 -5.99 15.18
N TYR A 73 -10.20 -4.79 14.89
CA TYR A 73 -8.85 -4.54 14.36
C TYR A 73 -7.74 -4.88 15.35
N LEU A 74 -8.08 -5.02 16.63
CA LEU A 74 -7.17 -5.48 17.67
C LEU A 74 -7.22 -7.00 17.89
N ALA A 75 -8.11 -7.71 17.19
CA ALA A 75 -8.22 -9.15 17.27
C ALA A 75 -6.98 -9.85 16.68
N VAL A 76 -6.83 -11.11 16.99
CA VAL A 76 -5.72 -11.92 16.47
C VAL A 76 -5.89 -12.11 14.97
N PRO A 77 -4.94 -11.65 14.16
CA PRO A 77 -5.06 -11.74 12.71
C PRO A 77 -4.80 -13.16 12.23
N HIS A 78 -5.83 -13.83 11.76
CA HIS A 78 -5.74 -15.19 11.23
C HIS A 78 -5.15 -15.27 9.81
N MET A 79 -4.99 -14.14 9.16
CA MET A 79 -4.48 -14.07 7.78
C MET A 79 -2.99 -13.74 7.68
N LEU A 80 -2.32 -13.50 8.80
CA LEU A 80 -0.91 -13.09 8.78
C LEU A 80 0.03 -14.14 8.17
N ASP A 81 -0.26 -15.42 8.32
CA ASP A 81 0.53 -16.51 7.73
C ASP A 81 0.54 -16.48 6.20
N LYS A 82 -0.46 -15.88 5.57
CA LYS A 82 -0.56 -15.77 4.12
C LYS A 82 0.50 -14.87 3.52
N PHE A 83 0.97 -13.86 4.24
CA PHE A 83 2.09 -13.04 3.80
C PHE A 83 3.40 -13.82 3.68
N THR A 84 3.55 -14.91 4.40
CA THR A 84 4.75 -15.76 4.39
C THR A 84 4.58 -17.02 3.57
N MET A 85 3.46 -17.18 2.86
CA MET A 85 3.15 -18.36 2.07
C MET A 85 4.31 -18.74 1.13
N GLY A 86 4.87 -19.92 1.34
CA GLY A 86 5.93 -20.47 0.49
C GLY A 86 7.32 -19.85 0.67
N LEU A 87 7.47 -18.74 1.39
CA LEU A 87 8.73 -18.02 1.52
C LEU A 87 9.73 -18.71 2.44
N ARG A 88 11.02 -18.55 2.15
CA ARG A 88 12.19 -19.05 2.93
C ARG A 88 13.36 -18.08 2.77
N ASP A 89 14.44 -18.35 3.49
CA ASP A 89 15.71 -17.62 3.43
C ASP A 89 15.52 -16.08 3.53
N GLU A 90 16.21 -15.32 2.69
CA GLU A 90 16.16 -13.87 2.70
C GLU A 90 14.75 -13.31 2.42
N PRO A 91 13.97 -13.80 1.44
CA PRO A 91 12.58 -13.34 1.23
C PRO A 91 11.71 -13.45 2.48
N LEU A 92 11.78 -14.55 3.22
CA LEU A 92 11.06 -14.71 4.49
C LEU A 92 11.51 -13.67 5.53
N ARG A 93 12.80 -13.39 5.61
CA ARG A 93 13.35 -12.40 6.56
C ARG A 93 13.00 -10.97 6.18
N ILE A 94 12.95 -10.66 4.88
CA ILE A 94 12.49 -9.36 4.37
C ILE A 94 11.03 -9.15 4.78
N VAL A 95 10.15 -10.12 4.49
CA VAL A 95 8.74 -10.05 4.85
C VAL A 95 8.55 -9.78 6.33
N HIS A 96 9.17 -10.59 7.19
CA HIS A 96 9.03 -10.38 8.63
C HIS A 96 9.61 -9.06 9.11
N THR A 97 10.73 -8.59 8.52
CA THR A 97 11.29 -7.29 8.90
C THR A 97 10.34 -6.15 8.56
N ALA A 98 9.70 -6.20 7.40
CA ALA A 98 8.71 -5.22 6.98
C ALA A 98 7.40 -5.35 7.78
N MET A 99 6.85 -6.57 7.90
CA MET A 99 5.59 -6.83 8.60
C MET A 99 5.63 -6.48 10.08
N ASP A 100 6.69 -6.83 10.77
CA ASP A 100 6.85 -6.49 12.19
C ASP A 100 6.69 -4.99 12.42
N PHE A 101 7.22 -4.20 11.49
CA PHE A 101 7.12 -2.76 11.56
C PHE A 101 5.72 -2.26 11.20
N VAL A 102 5.17 -2.72 10.07
CA VAL A 102 3.82 -2.33 9.62
C VAL A 102 2.78 -2.65 10.68
N VAL A 103 2.78 -3.88 11.22
CA VAL A 103 1.83 -4.27 12.27
C VAL A 103 2.00 -3.45 13.55
N LYS A 104 3.26 -3.15 13.93
CA LYS A 104 3.53 -2.28 15.08
C LYS A 104 2.98 -0.87 14.84
N ASP A 105 3.23 -0.29 13.67
CA ASP A 105 2.80 1.07 13.33
C ASP A 105 1.27 1.18 13.35
N VAL A 106 0.58 0.21 12.76
CA VAL A 106 -0.90 0.13 12.77
C VAL A 106 -1.45 -0.03 14.16
N ALA A 107 -0.92 -0.99 14.93
CA ALA A 107 -1.35 -1.20 16.31
C ALA A 107 -1.17 0.06 17.16
N MET A 108 -0.06 0.80 16.94
CA MET A 108 0.19 2.08 17.61
C MET A 108 -0.73 3.19 17.10
N THR A 109 -1.09 3.21 15.83
CA THR A 109 -2.07 4.16 15.28
C THR A 109 -3.44 3.95 15.89
N ILE A 110 -3.89 2.71 16.00
CA ILE A 110 -5.14 2.35 16.69
C ILE A 110 -5.09 2.75 18.17
N ASP A 111 -4.02 2.41 18.87
CA ASP A 111 -3.83 2.79 20.27
C ASP A 111 -3.83 4.31 20.48
N ASN A 112 -3.18 5.05 19.59
CA ASN A 112 -3.14 6.50 19.60
C ASN A 112 -4.53 7.11 19.30
N SER A 113 -5.27 6.53 18.36
CA SER A 113 -6.62 6.98 18.05
C SER A 113 -7.54 6.84 19.28
N ILE A 114 -7.49 5.70 19.96
CA ILE A 114 -8.24 5.45 21.19
C ILE A 114 -7.76 6.37 22.32
N ARG A 115 -6.44 6.58 22.44
CA ARG A 115 -5.85 7.46 23.45
C ARG A 115 -6.36 8.89 23.33
N GLY A 116 -6.42 9.41 22.11
CA GLY A 116 -6.87 10.79 21.85
C GLY A 116 -8.38 10.96 21.77
N ASP A 117 -9.16 9.89 21.88
CA ASP A 117 -10.62 9.96 21.72
C ASP A 117 -11.28 10.84 22.77
N ARG A 118 -11.94 11.90 22.33
CA ARG A 118 -12.65 12.87 23.18
C ARG A 118 -13.86 12.26 23.88
N ARG A 119 -14.46 11.24 23.34
CA ARG A 119 -15.69 10.62 23.86
C ARG A 119 -15.43 9.64 24.98
N THR A 120 -14.30 8.98 24.96
CA THR A 120 -13.90 8.07 26.04
C THR A 120 -13.12 8.78 27.14
N GLY A 121 -12.80 10.06 26.96
CA GLY A 121 -12.20 10.94 27.96
C GLY A 121 -10.77 10.61 28.35
N ASN A 122 -9.97 10.09 27.41
CA ASN A 122 -8.67 9.54 27.76
C ASN A 122 -7.57 10.59 27.90
N ASP A 123 -7.18 11.24 26.81
CA ASP A 123 -6.02 12.14 26.81
C ASP A 123 -6.27 13.34 25.88
N VAL A 124 -6.81 14.41 26.47
CA VAL A 124 -7.14 15.64 25.75
C VAL A 124 -5.90 16.34 25.23
N GLU A 125 -4.83 16.38 26.02
CA GLU A 125 -3.57 17.01 25.59
C GLU A 125 -2.96 16.29 24.40
N PHE A 126 -3.02 14.97 24.36
CA PHE A 126 -2.60 14.19 23.20
C PHE A 126 -3.51 14.46 22.00
N SER A 127 -4.84 14.42 22.21
CA SER A 127 -5.83 14.73 21.17
C SER A 127 -5.56 16.09 20.51
N ASP A 128 -5.24 17.09 21.34
CA ASP A 128 -4.98 18.44 20.89
C ASP A 128 -3.70 18.61 20.04
N ARG A 129 -2.87 17.59 19.98
CA ARG A 129 -1.70 17.51 19.08
C ARG A 129 -1.91 16.66 17.85
N CYS A 130 -3.11 16.11 17.67
CA CYS A 130 -3.43 15.28 16.52
C CYS A 130 -4.04 16.11 15.38
N VAL A 131 -3.59 15.83 14.17
CA VAL A 131 -4.19 16.26 12.91
C VAL A 131 -4.72 15.01 12.22
N LEU A 132 -6.01 15.00 11.89
CA LEU A 132 -6.62 13.92 11.14
C LEU A 132 -6.24 14.05 9.66
N SER A 133 -5.98 12.93 9.03
CA SER A 133 -5.69 12.88 7.60
C SER A 133 -6.38 11.66 7.00
N ASP A 134 -6.63 11.67 5.71
CA ASP A 134 -7.04 10.50 4.97
C ASP A 134 -5.82 9.74 4.41
N GLU A 135 -6.02 8.52 3.94
CA GLU A 135 -4.99 7.71 3.31
C GLU A 135 -4.36 8.41 2.11
N ASN A 136 -5.18 9.10 1.33
CA ASN A 136 -4.74 9.82 0.15
C ASN A 136 -3.99 11.12 0.47
N ALA A 137 -4.04 11.58 1.71
CA ALA A 137 -3.30 12.74 2.13
C ALA A 137 -1.89 12.35 2.56
N MET A 138 -1.01 12.13 1.60
CA MET A 138 0.42 12.07 1.91
C MET A 138 0.75 13.09 3.00
N THR A 139 1.34 12.66 4.09
CA THR A 139 1.60 13.56 5.24
C THR A 139 2.74 14.55 5.01
N ALA A 140 3.06 14.87 3.74
CA ALA A 140 4.08 15.84 3.37
C ALA A 140 3.85 17.21 4.02
N PHE A 141 2.60 17.67 4.11
CA PHE A 141 2.22 18.91 4.80
C PHE A 141 2.49 18.88 6.32
N MET A 142 2.89 17.74 6.87
CA MET A 142 3.24 17.58 8.29
C MET A 142 4.75 17.55 8.55
N MET A 143 5.60 17.54 7.52
CA MET A 143 7.05 17.33 7.67
C MET A 143 7.73 18.38 8.57
N GLY A 144 7.24 19.61 8.58
CA GLY A 144 7.75 20.69 9.45
C GLY A 144 7.01 20.84 10.79
N PHE A 145 6.18 19.88 11.20
CA PHE A 145 5.47 19.90 12.48
C PHE A 145 5.90 18.72 13.39
N PRO A 146 7.12 18.75 13.94
CA PRO A 146 7.68 17.61 14.68
C PRO A 146 6.92 17.26 15.96
N THR A 147 6.16 18.19 16.53
CA THR A 147 5.38 18.00 17.76
C THR A 147 3.97 17.50 17.53
N LEU A 148 3.47 17.58 16.30
CA LEU A 148 2.14 17.14 15.94
C LEU A 148 2.14 15.67 15.50
N LYS A 149 0.96 15.04 15.59
CA LYS A 149 0.73 13.66 15.15
C LYS A 149 -0.29 13.64 14.01
N ALA A 150 0.08 13.08 12.87
CA ALA A 150 -0.90 12.72 11.84
C ALA A 150 -1.56 11.40 12.23
N ILE A 151 -2.88 11.35 12.14
CA ILE A 151 -3.68 10.14 12.37
C ILE A 151 -4.44 9.87 11.07
N LEU A 152 -4.04 8.81 10.38
CA LEU A 152 -4.71 8.34 9.17
C LEU A 152 -5.98 7.60 9.55
N ARG A 153 -7.13 8.04 9.01
CA ARG A 153 -8.45 7.48 9.38
C ARG A 153 -8.72 6.16 8.68
N GLU A 154 -8.17 5.97 7.51
CA GLU A 154 -8.42 4.83 6.63
C GLU A 154 -7.69 3.56 7.07
N ILE A 155 -6.63 3.69 7.85
CA ILE A 155 -5.86 2.54 8.33
C ILE A 155 -6.74 1.43 8.93
N PRO A 156 -7.72 1.71 9.78
CA PRO A 156 -8.61 0.67 10.28
C PRO A 156 -9.32 -0.10 9.17
N THR A 157 -9.87 0.59 8.17
CA THR A 157 -10.60 -0.04 7.06
C THR A 157 -9.69 -0.93 6.23
N MET A 158 -8.54 -0.42 5.80
CA MET A 158 -7.54 -1.17 5.03
C MET A 158 -7.08 -2.42 5.77
N PHE A 159 -6.71 -2.25 7.03
CA PHE A 159 -6.13 -3.33 7.80
C PHE A 159 -7.15 -4.37 8.25
N SER A 160 -8.39 -3.97 8.49
CA SER A 160 -9.42 -4.94 8.85
C SER A 160 -9.66 -5.96 7.74
N ALA A 161 -9.74 -5.49 6.50
CA ALA A 161 -9.92 -6.37 5.35
C ALA A 161 -8.67 -7.21 5.05
N ASN A 162 -7.47 -6.65 5.25
CA ASN A 162 -6.23 -7.32 4.93
C ASN A 162 -5.74 -8.30 6.00
N LEU A 163 -5.83 -7.92 7.26
CA LEU A 163 -5.13 -8.60 8.33
C LEU A 163 -6.04 -9.37 9.29
N LEU A 164 -7.27 -8.93 9.46
CA LEU A 164 -8.11 -9.45 10.54
C LEU A 164 -9.28 -10.29 10.03
N ASN A 165 -10.16 -9.67 9.27
CA ASN A 165 -11.38 -10.31 8.79
C ASN A 165 -11.81 -9.68 7.48
N GLN A 166 -11.80 -10.45 6.41
CA GLN A 166 -12.19 -10.00 5.07
C GLN A 166 -13.62 -9.40 5.00
N TYR A 167 -14.48 -9.72 5.94
CA TYR A 167 -15.84 -9.19 6.02
C TYR A 167 -15.97 -7.96 6.93
N SER A 168 -14.90 -7.47 7.53
CA SER A 168 -14.96 -6.34 8.47
C SER A 168 -15.52 -5.06 7.83
N THR A 169 -15.25 -4.85 6.55
CA THR A 169 -15.67 -3.66 5.81
C THR A 169 -17.11 -3.71 5.32
N THR A 170 -17.68 -4.92 5.13
CA THR A 170 -19.00 -5.08 4.51
C THR A 170 -20.13 -4.36 5.26
N HIS A 171 -20.05 -4.32 6.58
CA HIS A 171 -21.01 -3.56 7.37
C HIS A 171 -21.00 -2.05 7.05
N TYR A 172 -19.81 -1.48 6.90
CA TYR A 172 -19.67 -0.05 6.62
C TYR A 172 -20.11 0.31 5.21
N LEU A 173 -19.89 -0.60 4.25
CA LEU A 173 -20.47 -0.46 2.90
C LEU A 173 -22.00 -0.45 2.96
N ASP A 174 -22.59 -1.40 3.69
CA ASP A 174 -24.05 -1.45 3.85
C ASP A 174 -24.61 -0.18 4.52
N VAL A 175 -23.92 0.37 5.53
CA VAL A 175 -24.29 1.64 6.18
C VAL A 175 -24.19 2.80 5.22
N ALA A 176 -23.12 2.87 4.42
CA ALA A 176 -22.92 3.93 3.44
C ALA A 176 -23.99 3.92 2.35
N GLN A 177 -24.30 2.75 1.81
CA GLN A 177 -25.35 2.57 0.80
C GLN A 177 -26.74 2.88 1.34
N GLN A 178 -27.06 2.49 2.57
CA GLN A 178 -28.30 2.87 3.23
C GLN A 178 -28.40 4.39 3.46
N PHE A 179 -27.30 5.08 3.63
CA PHE A 179 -27.25 6.54 3.71
C PHE A 179 -27.45 7.22 2.35
N GLY A 180 -27.27 6.48 1.24
CA GLY A 180 -27.49 6.95 -0.13
C GLY A 180 -26.21 7.11 -0.96
N ILE A 181 -25.09 6.55 -0.53
CA ILE A 181 -23.89 6.47 -1.35
C ILE A 181 -24.10 5.36 -2.40
N PRO A 182 -23.88 5.63 -3.70
CA PRO A 182 -24.06 4.60 -4.73
C PRO A 182 -23.05 3.47 -4.57
N GLY A 183 -23.45 2.22 -4.74
CA GLY A 183 -22.57 1.06 -4.67
C GLY A 183 -21.68 0.84 -5.91
N ASP A 184 -21.68 1.75 -6.88
CA ASP A 184 -20.82 1.73 -8.08
C ASP A 184 -19.62 2.67 -7.98
N VAL A 185 -19.33 3.18 -6.78
CA VAL A 185 -18.13 3.95 -6.47
C VAL A 185 -17.10 3.07 -5.76
N CYS A 186 -15.86 3.58 -5.63
CA CYS A 186 -14.81 2.83 -4.94
C CYS A 186 -15.24 2.50 -3.49
N PRO A 187 -15.23 1.21 -3.10
CA PRO A 187 -15.72 0.78 -1.79
C PRO A 187 -14.83 1.23 -0.62
N MET A 188 -13.60 1.65 -0.87
CA MET A 188 -12.72 2.11 0.18
C MET A 188 -13.17 3.46 0.78
N PRO A 189 -13.32 4.56 0.01
CA PRO A 189 -13.91 5.79 0.52
C PRO A 189 -15.37 5.62 0.96
N GLU A 190 -16.11 4.69 0.35
CA GLU A 190 -17.45 4.33 0.76
C GLU A 190 -17.44 3.75 2.19
N ALA A 191 -16.57 2.77 2.47
CA ALA A 191 -16.46 2.19 3.80
C ALA A 191 -16.01 3.21 4.85
N GLU A 192 -15.12 4.13 4.51
CA GLU A 192 -14.72 5.22 5.40
C GLU A 192 -15.88 6.16 5.74
N ALA A 193 -16.65 6.53 4.73
CA ALA A 193 -17.88 7.28 4.96
C ALA A 193 -18.84 6.50 5.85
N GLY A 194 -18.98 5.18 5.63
CA GLY A 194 -19.77 4.28 6.46
C GLY A 194 -19.30 4.23 7.92
N ILE A 195 -17.99 4.15 8.16
CA ILE A 195 -17.41 4.24 9.52
C ILE A 195 -17.80 5.57 10.18
N SER A 196 -17.70 6.67 9.44
CA SER A 196 -18.08 7.99 9.93
C SER A 196 -19.58 8.08 10.22
N ILE A 197 -20.44 7.57 9.33
CA ILE A 197 -21.90 7.58 9.46
C ILE A 197 -22.36 6.71 10.65
N ASP A 198 -21.75 5.54 10.83
CA ASP A 198 -22.04 4.62 11.94
C ASP A 198 -21.45 5.09 13.27
N ASP A 199 -20.73 6.21 13.26
CA ASP A 199 -20.08 6.79 14.43
C ASP A 199 -19.11 5.81 15.14
N ASP A 200 -18.47 4.95 14.38
CA ASP A 200 -17.62 3.87 14.89
C ASP A 200 -16.10 4.18 14.79
N PHE A 201 -15.74 5.45 14.86
CA PHE A 201 -14.35 5.89 14.87
C PHE A 201 -14.09 6.84 16.05
N PRO A 202 -12.91 6.73 16.72
CA PRO A 202 -12.51 7.66 17.78
C PRO A 202 -12.49 9.13 17.31
N VAL A 203 -13.10 10.03 18.08
CA VAL A 203 -13.13 11.47 17.78
C VAL A 203 -11.95 12.15 18.45
N LEU A 204 -10.98 12.60 17.67
CA LEU A 204 -9.77 13.23 18.16
C LEU A 204 -9.27 14.33 17.20
N GLY A 205 -8.28 15.08 17.62
CA GLY A 205 -7.66 16.14 16.82
C GLY A 205 -8.40 17.48 16.87
N LYS A 206 -7.72 18.53 16.43
CA LYS A 206 -8.27 19.88 16.33
C LYS A 206 -8.62 20.30 14.92
N CYS A 207 -8.03 19.64 13.93
CA CYS A 207 -8.31 19.87 12.53
C CYS A 207 -8.06 18.60 11.72
N ALA A 208 -8.56 18.61 10.49
CA ALA A 208 -8.32 17.56 9.50
C ALA A 208 -7.77 18.18 8.21
N VAL A 209 -6.90 17.45 7.52
CA VAL A 209 -6.50 17.74 6.16
C VAL A 209 -6.83 16.52 5.32
N GLN A 210 -7.67 16.69 4.32
CA GLN A 210 -8.07 15.65 3.40
C GLN A 210 -7.59 15.99 2.00
N VAL A 211 -7.23 15.01 1.21
CA VAL A 211 -6.83 15.26 -0.16
C VAL A 211 -7.91 14.81 -1.13
N ASN A 212 -8.44 15.77 -1.85
CA ASN A 212 -9.38 15.51 -2.92
C ASN A 212 -8.62 15.06 -4.18
N THR A 213 -8.69 13.78 -4.47
CA THR A 213 -8.32 13.25 -5.77
C THR A 213 -9.48 13.41 -6.75
N THR A 214 -9.21 13.36 -8.03
CA THR A 214 -10.23 13.38 -9.10
C THR A 214 -11.00 12.05 -9.18
N CYS A 215 -11.37 11.49 -8.05
CA CYS A 215 -12.07 10.23 -7.88
C CYS A 215 -13.47 10.48 -7.33
N ASP A 216 -14.50 9.93 -7.97
CA ASP A 216 -15.90 10.10 -7.55
C ASP A 216 -16.14 9.58 -6.13
N GLY A 217 -15.63 8.40 -5.80
CA GLY A 217 -15.73 7.83 -4.46
C GLY A 217 -15.02 8.69 -3.40
N ALA A 218 -13.76 9.10 -3.66
CA ALA A 218 -13.00 9.90 -2.71
C ALA A 218 -13.61 11.29 -2.49
N LEU A 219 -14.05 11.98 -3.55
CA LEU A 219 -14.70 13.28 -3.43
C LEU A 219 -15.98 13.21 -2.59
N MET A 220 -16.78 12.17 -2.81
CA MET A 220 -18.04 11.96 -2.08
C MET A 220 -17.77 11.59 -0.62
N GLY A 221 -16.94 10.59 -0.38
CA GLY A 221 -16.58 10.12 0.97
C GLY A 221 -15.95 11.22 1.81
N ASN A 222 -14.95 11.90 1.27
CA ASN A 222 -14.28 13.03 1.94
C ASN A 222 -15.23 14.18 2.25
N GLY A 223 -16.13 14.51 1.32
CA GLY A 223 -17.14 15.55 1.53
C GLY A 223 -18.10 15.24 2.69
N ILE A 224 -18.58 13.99 2.79
CA ILE A 224 -19.44 13.53 3.88
C ILE A 224 -18.69 13.59 5.21
N ILE A 225 -17.48 13.06 5.26
CA ILE A 225 -16.66 12.99 6.46
C ILE A 225 -16.30 14.40 6.95
N ALA A 226 -15.82 15.28 6.05
CA ALA A 226 -15.51 16.67 6.40
C ALA A 226 -16.71 17.40 7.03
N LYS A 227 -17.87 17.27 6.40
CA LYS A 227 -19.10 17.90 6.89
C LYS A 227 -19.52 17.39 8.27
N ARG A 228 -19.34 16.09 8.54
CA ARG A 228 -19.61 15.51 9.85
C ARG A 228 -18.60 15.98 10.90
N LEU A 229 -17.30 15.97 10.57
CA LEU A 229 -16.25 16.48 11.46
C LEU A 229 -16.50 17.92 11.89
N GLU A 230 -16.88 18.78 10.95
CA GLU A 230 -17.16 20.20 11.24
C GLU A 230 -18.44 20.39 12.06
N ARG A 231 -19.55 19.77 11.63
CA ARG A 231 -20.88 20.01 12.23
C ARG A 231 -21.08 19.32 13.57
N GLU A 232 -20.63 18.09 13.69
CA GLU A 232 -20.91 17.27 14.85
C GLU A 232 -19.82 17.38 15.92
N TYR A 233 -18.55 17.61 15.50
CA TYR A 233 -17.42 17.60 16.41
C TYR A 233 -16.64 18.91 16.48
N GLY A 234 -16.97 19.88 15.64
CA GLY A 234 -16.28 21.17 15.60
C GLY A 234 -14.83 21.06 15.13
N ILE A 235 -14.51 20.05 14.32
CA ILE A 235 -13.18 19.80 13.75
C ILE A 235 -13.16 20.36 12.33
N PRO A 236 -12.55 21.54 12.09
CA PRO A 236 -12.47 22.14 10.76
C PRO A 236 -11.59 21.29 9.85
N THR A 237 -11.98 21.22 8.57
CA THR A 237 -11.29 20.39 7.58
C THR A 237 -10.78 21.25 6.43
N PHE A 238 -9.50 21.12 6.10
CA PHE A 238 -8.91 21.66 4.89
C PHE A 238 -8.96 20.60 3.77
N GLN A 239 -9.43 21.02 2.59
CA GLN A 239 -9.47 20.17 1.41
C GLN A 239 -8.28 20.50 0.52
N LEU A 240 -7.21 19.73 0.63
CA LEU A 240 -6.06 19.84 -0.25
C LEU A 240 -6.40 19.21 -1.61
N VAL A 241 -6.23 19.96 -2.68
CA VAL A 241 -6.57 19.50 -4.02
C VAL A 241 -5.36 18.89 -4.71
N ALA A 242 -5.49 17.64 -5.17
CA ALA A 242 -4.53 17.03 -6.08
C ALA A 242 -5.02 17.26 -7.52
N PRO A 243 -4.43 18.22 -8.27
CA PRO A 243 -4.90 18.54 -9.59
C PRO A 243 -4.54 17.46 -10.60
N MET A 244 -5.39 17.27 -11.62
CA MET A 244 -5.02 16.49 -12.80
C MET A 244 -3.87 17.21 -13.54
N ARG A 245 -3.14 16.46 -14.37
CA ARG A 245 -2.03 17.02 -15.17
C ARG A 245 -0.97 17.74 -14.32
N HIS A 246 -0.70 17.20 -13.13
CA HIS A 246 0.22 17.76 -12.14
C HIS A 246 1.66 18.03 -12.67
N ARG A 247 2.00 17.59 -13.88
CA ARG A 247 3.31 17.83 -14.52
C ARG A 247 3.39 19.16 -15.28
N GLU A 248 2.27 19.87 -15.46
CA GLU A 248 2.24 21.18 -16.10
C GLU A 248 2.68 22.27 -15.12
N GLU A 249 3.45 23.25 -15.59
CA GLU A 249 4.09 24.27 -14.73
C GLU A 249 3.10 25.11 -13.93
N ASP A 250 2.02 25.55 -14.56
CA ASP A 250 0.96 26.33 -13.90
C ASP A 250 0.18 25.51 -12.88
N VAL A 251 -0.03 24.22 -13.16
CA VAL A 251 -0.62 23.26 -12.23
C VAL A 251 0.29 23.05 -11.01
N GLN A 252 1.61 22.95 -11.22
CA GLN A 252 2.58 22.86 -10.13
C GLN A 252 2.59 24.11 -9.24
N LYS A 253 2.48 25.30 -9.81
CA LYS A 253 2.36 26.55 -9.05
C LYS A 253 1.10 26.55 -8.18
N TYR A 254 -0.03 26.10 -8.75
CA TYR A 254 -1.28 25.97 -8.00
C TYR A 254 -1.13 24.98 -6.84
N ALA A 255 -0.60 23.79 -7.09
CA ALA A 255 -0.40 22.76 -6.08
C ALA A 255 0.54 23.20 -4.95
N ALA A 256 1.63 23.90 -5.28
CA ALA A 256 2.55 24.50 -4.31
C ALA A 256 1.87 25.58 -3.46
N GLN A 257 1.01 26.41 -4.06
CA GLN A 257 0.24 27.40 -3.31
C GLN A 257 -0.78 26.76 -2.38
N ASP A 258 -1.44 25.70 -2.83
CA ASP A 258 -2.41 24.96 -2.00
C ASP A 258 -1.72 24.26 -0.81
N MET A 259 -0.50 23.76 -1.02
CA MET A 259 0.36 23.23 0.06
C MET A 259 0.72 24.33 1.08
N LYS A 260 1.06 25.55 0.64
CA LYS A 260 1.26 26.71 1.53
C LYS A 260 0.00 26.98 2.38
N ASN A 261 -1.17 26.93 1.74
CA ASN A 261 -2.46 27.17 2.40
C ASN A 261 -2.76 26.07 3.44
N ALA A 262 -2.48 24.80 3.12
CA ALA A 262 -2.65 23.68 4.06
C ALA A 262 -1.75 23.82 5.29
N ILE A 263 -0.49 24.20 5.11
CA ILE A 263 0.45 24.45 6.20
C ILE A 263 -0.05 25.62 7.06
N ALA A 264 -0.44 26.74 6.44
CA ALA A 264 -0.97 27.90 7.17
C ALA A 264 -2.25 27.56 7.97
N PHE A 265 -3.12 26.73 7.40
CA PHE A 265 -4.32 26.22 8.09
C PHE A 265 -3.92 25.39 9.33
N VAL A 266 -2.97 24.48 9.21
CA VAL A 266 -2.49 23.68 10.35
C VAL A 266 -1.85 24.59 11.41
N GLU A 267 -1.02 25.56 11.01
CA GLU A 267 -0.43 26.54 11.94
C GLU A 267 -1.52 27.29 12.75
N GLU A 268 -2.55 27.78 12.05
CA GLU A 268 -3.65 28.52 12.66
C GLU A 268 -4.43 27.64 13.65
N LYS A 269 -4.86 26.43 13.22
CA LYS A 269 -5.73 25.58 14.03
C LYS A 269 -5.01 24.90 15.18
N MET A 270 -3.74 24.60 15.01
CA MET A 270 -2.93 23.91 16.03
C MET A 270 -2.13 24.86 16.93
N GLY A 271 -1.97 26.12 16.53
CA GLY A 271 -1.16 27.09 17.26
C GLY A 271 0.34 26.76 17.27
N VAL A 272 0.81 26.03 16.30
CA VAL A 272 2.21 25.58 16.18
C VAL A 272 2.80 26.12 14.87
N LYS A 273 4.02 26.63 14.92
CA LYS A 273 4.70 27.15 13.73
C LYS A 273 5.48 26.08 13.00
N TRP A 274 5.56 26.23 11.68
CA TRP A 274 6.36 25.39 10.80
C TRP A 274 7.85 25.51 11.14
N ASP A 275 8.52 24.36 11.24
CA ASP A 275 9.96 24.25 11.52
C ASP A 275 10.71 23.75 10.27
N TRP A 276 11.44 24.64 9.63
CA TRP A 276 12.23 24.33 8.44
C TRP A 276 13.33 23.31 8.73
N LYS A 277 13.93 23.33 9.90
CA LYS A 277 14.95 22.34 10.26
C LYS A 277 14.33 20.93 10.30
N ALA A 278 13.16 20.79 10.90
CA ALA A 278 12.45 19.52 10.93
C ALA A 278 12.06 19.05 9.52
N TYR A 279 11.62 19.97 8.65
CA TYR A 279 11.31 19.67 7.25
C TYR A 279 12.53 19.08 6.53
N PHE A 280 13.68 19.75 6.55
CA PHE A 280 14.87 19.28 5.83
C PHE A 280 15.44 17.98 6.41
N GLU A 281 15.28 17.73 7.70
CA GLU A 281 15.60 16.42 8.28
C GLU A 281 14.65 15.31 7.78
N CYS A 282 13.39 15.63 7.55
CA CYS A 282 12.46 14.71 6.88
C CYS A 282 12.84 14.47 5.41
N ALA A 283 13.19 15.53 4.68
CA ALA A 283 13.60 15.46 3.28
C ALA A 283 14.80 14.52 3.07
N LYS A 284 15.81 14.59 3.93
CA LYS A 284 16.96 13.65 3.90
C LYS A 284 16.52 12.20 4.04
N ARG A 285 15.59 11.91 4.95
CA ARG A 285 15.06 10.54 5.14
C ARG A 285 14.20 10.08 3.97
N VAL A 286 13.41 10.97 3.37
CA VAL A 286 12.65 10.69 2.15
C VAL A 286 13.58 10.31 1.00
N ASN A 287 14.66 11.07 0.80
CA ASN A 287 15.63 10.78 -0.24
C ASN A 287 16.41 9.48 0.01
N GLU A 288 16.79 9.18 1.26
CA GLU A 288 17.39 7.89 1.62
C GLU A 288 16.46 6.72 1.29
N THR A 289 15.18 6.85 1.63
CA THR A 289 14.15 5.86 1.30
C THR A 289 13.99 5.71 -0.22
N ALA A 290 13.96 6.81 -0.97
CA ALA A 290 13.84 6.78 -2.43
C ALA A 290 15.02 6.03 -3.07
N ARG A 291 16.26 6.32 -2.65
CA ARG A 291 17.46 5.61 -3.13
C ARG A 291 17.39 4.10 -2.84
N ASN A 292 16.98 3.71 -1.64
CA ASN A 292 16.82 2.30 -1.28
C ASN A 292 15.79 1.58 -2.15
N ARG A 293 14.69 2.24 -2.48
CA ARG A 293 13.65 1.67 -3.33
C ARG A 293 14.06 1.52 -4.77
N TRP A 294 14.75 2.51 -5.31
CA TRP A 294 15.32 2.38 -6.64
C TRP A 294 16.28 1.19 -6.72
N GLU A 295 17.17 1.01 -5.75
CA GLU A 295 18.07 -0.15 -5.70
C GLU A 295 17.29 -1.47 -5.60
N TRP A 296 16.21 -1.52 -4.81
CA TRP A 296 15.38 -2.73 -4.71
C TRP A 296 14.69 -3.08 -6.04
N LEU A 297 14.18 -2.08 -6.75
CA LEU A 297 13.62 -2.27 -8.09
C LEU A 297 14.67 -2.76 -9.10
N GLU A 298 15.91 -2.24 -9.01
CA GLU A 298 17.01 -2.74 -9.82
C GLU A 298 17.28 -4.22 -9.57
N VAL A 299 17.32 -4.64 -8.33
CA VAL A 299 17.47 -6.05 -7.98
C VAL A 299 16.31 -6.89 -8.52
N ASN A 300 15.08 -6.36 -8.46
CA ASN A 300 13.91 -7.08 -9.01
C ASN A 300 13.95 -7.19 -10.54
N SER A 301 14.66 -6.31 -11.22
CA SER A 301 14.84 -6.41 -12.67
C SER A 301 15.84 -7.51 -13.09
N THR A 302 16.65 -8.02 -12.16
CA THR A 302 17.61 -9.11 -12.39
C THR A 302 16.91 -10.48 -12.48
N PRO A 303 17.63 -11.57 -12.84
CA PRO A 303 17.06 -12.92 -12.79
C PRO A 303 16.72 -13.41 -11.38
N TYR A 304 17.18 -12.74 -10.33
CA TYR A 304 16.96 -13.10 -8.93
C TYR A 304 16.16 -12.03 -8.17
N PRO A 305 14.90 -11.77 -8.57
CA PRO A 305 14.10 -10.73 -7.96
C PRO A 305 13.85 -11.02 -6.48
N GLN A 306 13.92 -9.96 -5.67
CA GLN A 306 13.69 -9.98 -4.23
C GLN A 306 12.34 -9.32 -3.88
N PHE A 307 11.38 -9.40 -4.77
CA PHE A 307 10.00 -8.99 -4.49
C PHE A 307 9.37 -9.97 -3.49
N VAL A 308 8.54 -9.47 -2.58
CA VAL A 308 8.02 -10.27 -1.45
C VAL A 308 6.50 -10.20 -1.31
N GLY A 309 5.80 -10.07 -2.42
CA GLY A 309 4.34 -10.03 -2.44
C GLY A 309 3.76 -8.73 -1.90
N ALA A 310 2.54 -8.78 -1.39
CA ALA A 310 1.80 -7.62 -0.90
C ALA A 310 2.49 -6.84 0.24
N VAL A 311 3.41 -7.47 0.96
CA VAL A 311 4.19 -6.80 2.01
C VAL A 311 5.09 -5.72 1.45
N PHE A 312 5.54 -5.88 0.20
CA PHE A 312 6.36 -4.86 -0.46
C PHE A 312 5.59 -3.55 -0.59
N SER A 313 4.36 -3.60 -1.11
CA SER A 313 3.49 -2.42 -1.21
C SER A 313 3.10 -1.86 0.15
N LEU A 314 2.62 -2.69 1.08
CA LEU A 314 2.20 -2.24 2.41
C LEU A 314 3.31 -1.51 3.18
N TYR A 315 4.54 -2.03 3.12
CA TYR A 315 5.69 -1.37 3.74
C TYR A 315 6.00 -0.03 3.07
N ASN A 316 5.94 -0.01 1.73
CA ASN A 316 6.18 1.19 0.95
C ASN A 316 5.13 2.27 1.23
N ASP A 317 3.85 1.89 1.28
CA ASP A 317 2.77 2.81 1.58
C ASP A 317 2.90 3.38 2.99
N THR A 318 3.16 2.53 3.99
CA THR A 318 3.35 2.96 5.38
C THR A 318 4.52 3.94 5.50
N ASN A 319 5.66 3.64 4.85
CA ASN A 319 6.84 4.49 4.92
C ASN A 319 6.66 5.79 4.12
N TYR A 320 6.15 5.70 2.90
CA TYR A 320 6.06 6.86 2.01
C TYR A 320 4.85 7.74 2.33
N MET A 321 3.65 7.17 2.36
CA MET A 321 2.41 7.92 2.55
C MET A 321 2.16 8.28 4.01
N GLY A 322 2.18 7.29 4.89
CA GLY A 322 1.84 7.49 6.31
C GLY A 322 2.90 8.26 7.09
N ASN A 323 4.16 8.12 6.72
CA ASN A 323 5.27 8.69 7.48
C ASN A 323 5.95 9.89 6.81
N CYS A 324 6.20 9.85 5.51
CA CYS A 324 6.85 10.91 4.74
C CYS A 324 8.14 11.46 5.41
N GLY A 325 9.03 10.56 5.82
CA GLY A 325 10.30 10.92 6.48
C GLY A 325 10.19 11.42 7.93
N ARG A 326 9.00 11.50 8.51
CA ARG A 326 8.79 12.07 9.86
C ARG A 326 9.32 11.19 10.99
N SER A 327 9.29 9.87 10.85
CA SER A 327 9.81 8.95 11.86
C SER A 327 11.26 8.56 11.59
N ALA A 328 12.10 8.63 12.61
CA ALA A 328 13.47 8.12 12.57
C ALA A 328 13.57 6.59 12.72
N GLU A 329 12.44 5.89 12.89
CA GLU A 329 12.42 4.42 13.01
C GLU A 329 12.58 3.71 11.65
N PHE A 330 12.19 4.34 10.53
CA PHE A 330 12.27 3.74 9.20
C PHE A 330 13.69 3.51 8.66
N PRO A 331 14.63 4.48 8.73
CA PRO A 331 15.94 4.29 8.12
C PRO A 331 16.70 3.05 8.62
N PRO A 332 16.70 2.70 9.92
CA PRO A 332 17.32 1.44 10.37
C PRO A 332 16.66 0.18 9.80
N ILE A 333 15.34 0.23 9.57
CA ILE A 333 14.58 -0.89 9.01
C ILE A 333 14.88 -1.01 7.53
N ASP A 334 14.85 0.10 6.79
CA ASP A 334 15.25 0.15 5.38
C ASP A 334 16.64 -0.42 5.17
N LYS A 335 17.62 -0.02 5.99
CA LYS A 335 19.00 -0.56 5.94
C LYS A 335 19.04 -2.06 6.16
N LYS A 336 18.23 -2.59 7.08
CA LYS A 336 18.15 -4.02 7.35
C LYS A 336 17.52 -4.77 6.17
N ILE A 337 16.44 -4.24 5.60
CA ILE A 337 15.78 -4.80 4.42
C ILE A 337 16.75 -4.80 3.24
N MET A 338 17.40 -3.68 2.94
CA MET A 338 18.34 -3.58 1.83
C MET A 338 19.56 -4.49 1.98
N LYS A 339 20.03 -4.70 3.22
CA LYS A 339 21.04 -5.73 3.48
C LYS A 339 20.56 -7.12 3.08
N LEU A 340 19.33 -7.48 3.44
CA LEU A 340 18.74 -8.78 3.08
C LEU A 340 18.50 -8.90 1.57
N VAL A 341 18.04 -7.84 0.92
CA VAL A 341 17.86 -7.79 -0.54
C VAL A 341 19.17 -8.07 -1.26
N ARG A 342 20.26 -7.39 -0.87
CA ARG A 342 21.60 -7.62 -1.45
C ARG A 342 22.09 -9.04 -1.18
N GLN A 343 21.90 -9.55 0.04
CA GLN A 343 22.28 -10.94 0.39
C GLN A 343 21.48 -11.95 -0.43
N GLY A 344 20.18 -11.74 -0.61
CA GLY A 344 19.33 -12.58 -1.43
C GLY A 344 19.80 -12.62 -2.88
N TYR A 345 20.12 -11.46 -3.45
CA TYR A 345 20.68 -11.37 -4.80
C TYR A 345 22.02 -12.11 -4.93
N GLU A 346 22.97 -11.88 -4.01
CA GLU A 346 24.30 -12.53 -3.99
C GLU A 346 24.19 -14.05 -3.85
N ARG A 347 23.24 -14.54 -3.06
CA ARG A 347 23.00 -15.98 -2.84
C ARG A 347 22.07 -16.59 -3.87
N LYS A 348 21.55 -15.79 -4.79
CA LYS A 348 20.59 -16.24 -5.81
C LYS A 348 19.31 -16.84 -5.20
N THR A 349 18.87 -16.31 -4.06
CA THR A 349 17.58 -16.69 -3.44
C THR A 349 16.45 -15.88 -4.03
N MET A 350 15.23 -16.43 -4.04
CA MET A 350 14.02 -15.82 -4.59
C MET A 350 12.80 -16.23 -3.77
N MET A 351 11.64 -15.67 -4.10
CA MET A 351 10.35 -16.10 -3.52
C MET A 351 10.08 -17.60 -3.71
N ALA A 352 10.45 -18.12 -4.87
CA ALA A 352 10.35 -19.54 -5.21
C ALA A 352 11.65 -20.03 -5.87
N PRO A 353 11.92 -21.34 -5.86
CA PRO A 353 13.15 -21.90 -6.44
C PRO A 353 13.21 -21.75 -7.95
N GLU A 354 12.08 -21.58 -8.62
CA GLU A 354 11.98 -21.42 -10.06
C GLU A 354 10.78 -20.57 -10.45
N TYR A 355 10.82 -19.95 -11.62
CA TYR A 355 9.70 -19.23 -12.22
C TYR A 355 9.72 -19.38 -13.76
N ARG A 356 8.56 -19.24 -14.41
CA ARG A 356 8.39 -19.31 -15.86
C ARG A 356 8.24 -17.95 -16.49
N HIS A 357 7.48 -17.07 -15.83
CA HIS A 357 7.10 -15.77 -16.33
C HIS A 357 7.52 -14.67 -15.38
N ARG A 358 7.86 -13.53 -15.97
CA ARG A 358 8.21 -12.30 -15.28
C ARG A 358 7.05 -11.32 -15.43
N CYS A 359 6.43 -10.95 -14.33
CA CYS A 359 5.16 -10.24 -14.35
C CYS A 359 5.27 -8.85 -13.72
N ILE A 360 4.71 -7.84 -14.39
CA ILE A 360 4.36 -6.57 -13.75
C ILE A 360 2.91 -6.67 -13.29
N VAL A 361 2.66 -6.34 -12.04
CA VAL A 361 1.31 -6.31 -11.47
C VAL A 361 0.80 -4.88 -11.50
N TRP A 362 -0.31 -4.62 -12.19
CA TRP A 362 -0.80 -3.27 -12.39
C TRP A 362 -2.25 -3.15 -11.93
N GLY A 363 -2.66 -1.95 -11.53
CA GLY A 363 -3.95 -1.73 -10.88
C GLY A 363 -3.86 -1.88 -9.36
N VAL A 364 -4.97 -1.65 -8.68
CA VAL A 364 -5.06 -1.68 -7.21
C VAL A 364 -5.55 -3.03 -6.76
N GLN A 365 -4.75 -3.71 -5.96
CA GLN A 365 -5.06 -5.07 -5.47
C GLN A 365 -6.23 -5.08 -4.48
N PRO A 366 -7.04 -6.15 -4.47
CA PRO A 366 -8.08 -6.35 -3.46
C PRO A 366 -7.47 -6.48 -2.07
N GLN A 367 -8.07 -5.80 -1.11
CA GLN A 367 -7.57 -5.70 0.26
C GLN A 367 -7.65 -7.03 1.04
N TYR A 368 -8.42 -7.99 0.56
CA TYR A 368 -8.66 -9.29 1.22
C TYR A 368 -8.00 -10.50 0.53
N VAL A 369 -7.17 -10.28 -0.52
CA VAL A 369 -6.47 -11.36 -1.26
C VAL A 369 -4.96 -11.14 -1.22
N ILE A 370 -4.43 -11.04 -0.01
CA ILE A 370 -3.04 -10.66 0.26
C ILE A 370 -2.00 -11.71 -0.17
N ASP A 371 -2.41 -12.95 -0.35
CA ASP A 371 -1.55 -14.07 -0.73
C ASP A 371 -1.49 -14.32 -2.24
N MET A 372 -2.25 -13.57 -3.04
CA MET A 372 -2.34 -13.80 -4.50
C MET A 372 -0.98 -13.76 -5.19
N LEU A 373 -0.14 -12.78 -4.85
CA LEU A 373 1.16 -12.62 -5.49
C LEU A 373 2.13 -13.76 -5.10
N ASN A 374 2.05 -14.25 -3.88
CA ASN A 374 2.82 -15.43 -3.46
C ASN A 374 2.25 -16.72 -4.10
N TRP A 375 0.93 -16.81 -4.16
CA TRP A 375 0.26 -17.96 -4.76
C TRP A 375 0.61 -18.13 -6.24
N MET A 376 0.57 -17.05 -7.03
CA MET A 376 0.87 -17.12 -8.46
C MET A 376 2.31 -17.57 -8.75
N VAL A 377 3.26 -17.23 -7.86
CA VAL A 377 4.65 -17.70 -7.99
C VAL A 377 4.73 -19.20 -7.74
N HIS A 378 4.11 -19.69 -6.66
CA HIS A 378 4.23 -21.09 -6.27
C HIS A 378 3.34 -22.02 -7.08
N CYS A 379 2.15 -21.55 -7.46
CA CYS A 379 1.21 -22.34 -8.26
C CYS A 379 1.62 -22.40 -9.74
N TRP A 380 1.96 -21.27 -10.32
CA TRP A 380 2.14 -21.12 -11.76
C TRP A 380 3.56 -20.76 -12.21
N GLY A 381 4.43 -20.39 -11.30
CA GLY A 381 5.78 -19.91 -11.63
C GLY A 381 5.76 -18.52 -12.28
N VAL A 382 4.79 -17.69 -11.95
CA VAL A 382 4.70 -16.30 -12.41
C VAL A 382 5.24 -15.39 -11.33
N VAL A 383 6.44 -14.84 -11.52
CA VAL A 383 7.11 -14.01 -10.51
C VAL A 383 6.78 -12.53 -10.71
N PRO A 384 6.15 -11.87 -9.73
CA PRO A 384 5.98 -10.43 -9.77
C PRO A 384 7.32 -9.72 -9.54
N LEU A 385 7.57 -8.69 -10.32
CA LEU A 385 8.79 -7.87 -10.24
C LEU A 385 8.54 -6.57 -9.47
N THR A 386 7.36 -6.02 -9.65
CA THR A 386 6.81 -4.88 -8.93
C THR A 386 5.30 -4.85 -9.10
N ASP A 387 4.64 -4.06 -8.30
CA ASP A 387 3.22 -3.73 -8.44
C ASP A 387 3.01 -2.21 -8.51
N MET A 388 1.83 -1.80 -8.96
CA MET A 388 1.51 -0.38 -9.11
C MET A 388 1.59 0.37 -7.77
N LEU A 389 1.18 -0.26 -6.67
CA LEU A 389 1.21 0.35 -5.34
C LEU A 389 2.64 0.59 -4.85
N SER A 390 3.58 -0.26 -5.25
CA SER A 390 5.00 -0.13 -4.88
C SER A 390 5.74 0.93 -5.68
N MET A 391 5.14 1.46 -6.73
CA MET A 391 5.75 2.48 -7.59
C MET A 391 5.66 3.90 -7.00
N VAL A 392 5.36 4.04 -5.72
CA VAL A 392 5.43 5.31 -4.98
C VAL A 392 6.88 5.67 -4.71
N ILE A 393 7.63 6.01 -5.74
CA ILE A 393 9.05 6.36 -5.63
C ILE A 393 9.23 7.79 -6.07
N SER A 394 9.78 8.62 -5.18
CA SER A 394 10.07 10.00 -5.50
C SER A 394 11.42 10.15 -6.22
N LYS A 395 11.53 11.21 -7.02
CA LYS A 395 12.84 11.83 -7.28
C LYS A 395 13.40 12.36 -5.96
N GLU A 396 14.69 12.63 -5.91
CA GLU A 396 15.27 13.35 -4.78
C GLU A 396 14.73 14.79 -4.71
N ILE A 397 14.45 15.22 -3.49
CA ILE A 397 13.98 16.58 -3.16
C ILE A 397 15.09 17.37 -2.47
N ALA A 398 14.94 18.69 -2.36
CA ALA A 398 15.95 19.54 -1.74
C ALA A 398 16.17 19.18 -0.25
N GLU A 399 17.44 19.01 0.16
CA GLU A 399 17.83 18.58 1.51
C GLU A 399 18.47 19.68 2.36
N GLU A 400 18.86 20.81 1.76
CA GLU A 400 19.59 21.88 2.43
C GLU A 400 18.68 23.06 2.75
N ASP A 401 18.79 23.61 3.95
CA ASP A 401 18.00 24.75 4.38
C ASP A 401 18.60 26.06 3.81
N THR A 402 18.16 26.43 2.61
CA THR A 402 18.45 27.72 1.97
C THR A 402 17.15 28.46 1.62
N PRO A 403 17.19 29.80 1.44
CA PRO A 403 15.99 30.54 1.05
C PRO A 403 15.33 29.99 -0.24
N GLU A 404 16.14 29.63 -1.22
CA GLU A 404 15.69 29.05 -2.49
C GLU A 404 15.03 27.69 -2.27
N ASN A 405 15.64 26.83 -1.47
CA ASN A 405 15.12 25.51 -1.15
C ASN A 405 13.85 25.57 -0.29
N ARG A 406 13.66 26.60 0.52
CA ARG A 406 12.40 26.81 1.25
C ARG A 406 11.23 27.12 0.30
N GLU A 407 11.46 27.86 -0.77
CA GLU A 407 10.43 28.05 -1.82
C GLU A 407 10.23 26.75 -2.62
N GLN A 408 11.31 26.07 -2.99
CA GLN A 408 11.24 24.78 -3.68
C GLN A 408 10.52 23.71 -2.85
N ALA A 409 10.62 23.74 -1.52
CA ALA A 409 9.99 22.79 -0.62
C ALA A 409 8.48 22.65 -0.80
N TYR A 410 7.79 23.72 -1.16
CA TYR A 410 6.34 23.66 -1.41
C TYR A 410 6.02 22.88 -2.69
N TYR A 411 6.84 23.02 -3.72
CA TYR A 411 6.75 22.24 -4.94
C TYR A 411 7.12 20.77 -4.68
N ASP A 412 8.13 20.52 -3.85
CA ASP A 412 8.55 19.19 -3.50
C ASP A 412 7.48 18.45 -2.68
N MET A 413 6.86 19.12 -1.71
CA MET A 413 5.74 18.55 -0.93
C MET A 413 4.51 18.30 -1.81
N ALA A 414 4.19 19.22 -2.72
CA ALA A 414 3.12 19.03 -3.70
C ALA A 414 3.43 17.82 -4.60
N TYR A 415 4.65 17.72 -5.10
CA TYR A 415 5.10 16.60 -5.90
C TYR A 415 5.00 15.26 -5.13
N LEU A 416 5.46 15.20 -3.88
CA LEU A 416 5.32 14.00 -3.05
C LEU A 416 3.84 13.60 -2.90
N THR A 417 2.98 14.57 -2.66
CA THR A 417 1.53 14.37 -2.53
C THR A 417 0.90 13.88 -3.83
N GLU A 418 1.28 14.46 -4.96
CA GLU A 418 0.76 14.10 -6.28
C GLU A 418 1.34 12.79 -6.83
N ASN A 419 2.52 12.39 -6.35
CA ASN A 419 3.15 11.12 -6.74
C ASN A 419 2.52 9.90 -6.06
N MET A 420 1.55 10.09 -5.21
CA MET A 420 0.74 9.02 -4.65
C MET A 420 0.01 8.27 -5.78
N ILE A 421 -0.11 6.96 -5.65
CA ILE A 421 -0.57 6.05 -6.70
C ILE A 421 -1.89 6.45 -7.31
N MET A 422 -2.89 6.70 -6.46
CA MET A 422 -4.23 7.04 -6.92
C MET A 422 -4.29 8.37 -7.68
N ARG A 423 -3.35 9.27 -7.46
CA ARG A 423 -3.28 10.56 -8.16
C ARG A 423 -2.45 10.50 -9.40
N ASN A 424 -1.29 9.90 -9.31
CA ASN A 424 -0.34 9.86 -10.42
C ASN A 424 -0.74 8.79 -11.45
N ARG A 425 -0.99 7.56 -11.00
CA ARG A 425 -1.15 6.42 -11.90
C ARG A 425 -2.58 6.10 -12.24
N THR A 426 -3.52 6.34 -11.34
CA THR A 426 -4.94 6.07 -11.63
C THR A 426 -5.65 7.29 -12.21
N HIS A 427 -5.30 8.51 -11.75
CA HIS A 427 -5.96 9.75 -12.15
C HIS A 427 -5.03 10.80 -12.76
N GLY A 428 -3.73 10.54 -12.86
CA GLY A 428 -2.72 11.45 -13.42
C GLY A 428 -2.77 11.61 -14.95
N GLY A 429 -3.71 10.93 -15.58
CA GLY A 429 -3.92 10.96 -17.02
C GLY A 429 -3.38 9.72 -17.74
N TYR A 430 -3.96 9.48 -18.88
CA TYR A 430 -3.73 8.32 -19.75
C TYR A 430 -2.25 7.96 -19.94
N LYS A 431 -1.43 8.92 -20.31
CA LYS A 431 -0.01 8.64 -20.62
C LYS A 431 0.78 8.13 -19.42
N VAL A 432 0.51 8.65 -18.24
CA VAL A 432 1.24 8.23 -17.03
C VAL A 432 0.93 6.79 -16.68
N LEU A 433 -0.35 6.44 -16.71
CA LEU A 433 -0.79 5.09 -16.35
C LEU A 433 -0.33 4.03 -17.36
N VAL A 434 -0.42 4.34 -18.64
CA VAL A 434 -0.17 3.39 -19.73
C VAL A 434 1.31 3.34 -20.12
N ASP A 435 1.92 4.52 -20.37
CA ASP A 435 3.31 4.59 -20.83
C ASP A 435 4.28 4.06 -19.77
N GLU A 436 4.05 4.38 -18.49
CA GLU A 436 4.90 3.88 -17.40
C GLU A 436 4.84 2.35 -17.27
N LEU A 437 3.66 1.75 -17.43
CA LEU A 437 3.53 0.29 -17.43
C LEU A 437 4.40 -0.36 -18.51
N TRP A 438 4.30 0.15 -19.75
CA TRP A 438 5.07 -0.44 -20.85
C TRP A 438 6.56 -0.21 -20.71
N GLU A 439 6.95 0.96 -20.22
CA GLU A 439 8.35 1.26 -19.90
C GLU A 439 8.90 0.32 -18.82
N LEU A 440 8.11 0.01 -17.78
CA LEU A 440 8.49 -0.97 -16.77
C LEU A 440 8.60 -2.38 -17.35
N CYS A 441 7.65 -2.81 -18.18
CA CYS A 441 7.73 -4.11 -18.83
C CYS A 441 9.02 -4.23 -19.66
N GLU A 442 9.36 -3.19 -20.38
CA GLU A 442 10.59 -3.15 -21.15
C GLU A 442 11.85 -3.17 -20.27
N LYS A 443 11.95 -2.28 -19.29
CA LYS A 443 13.09 -2.16 -18.39
C LYS A 443 13.33 -3.41 -17.54
N MET A 444 12.26 -4.05 -17.10
CA MET A 444 12.33 -5.23 -16.24
C MET A 444 12.30 -6.55 -17.01
N ASN A 445 12.29 -6.51 -18.34
CA ASN A 445 12.18 -7.68 -19.19
C ASN A 445 11.01 -8.59 -18.78
N ALA A 446 9.85 -7.99 -18.57
CA ALA A 446 8.61 -8.70 -18.28
C ALA A 446 8.00 -9.26 -19.56
N ASP A 447 7.41 -10.44 -19.50
CA ASP A 447 6.67 -11.08 -20.58
C ASP A 447 5.17 -11.15 -20.27
N MET A 448 4.78 -10.81 -19.03
CA MET A 448 3.39 -10.84 -18.59
C MET A 448 3.04 -9.59 -17.78
N VAL A 449 1.79 -9.17 -17.92
CA VAL A 449 1.16 -8.17 -17.06
C VAL A 449 -0.07 -8.80 -16.42
N MET A 450 -0.18 -8.73 -15.10
CA MET A 450 -1.42 -9.01 -14.39
C MET A 450 -2.10 -7.69 -14.05
N MET A 451 -3.26 -7.46 -14.62
CA MET A 451 -4.06 -6.28 -14.39
C MET A 451 -5.12 -6.55 -13.33
N TRP A 452 -5.00 -5.89 -12.20
CA TRP A 452 -6.07 -5.80 -11.23
C TRP A 452 -7.18 -4.90 -11.76
N GLU A 453 -8.27 -5.48 -12.20
CA GLU A 453 -9.43 -4.75 -12.67
C GLU A 453 -10.42 -4.51 -11.52
N HIS A 454 -10.19 -3.44 -10.77
CA HIS A 454 -11.15 -3.02 -9.76
C HIS A 454 -12.42 -2.48 -10.42
N MET A 455 -13.51 -3.24 -10.35
CA MET A 455 -14.73 -3.00 -11.11
C MET A 455 -15.37 -1.62 -10.88
N SER A 456 -15.20 -1.03 -9.71
CA SER A 456 -15.73 0.30 -9.37
C SER A 456 -14.75 1.44 -9.68
N CYS A 457 -13.55 1.14 -10.22
CA CYS A 457 -12.59 2.15 -10.64
C CYS A 457 -12.79 2.52 -12.12
N LYS A 458 -13.59 3.53 -12.38
CA LYS A 458 -13.93 3.97 -13.74
C LYS A 458 -12.70 4.43 -14.55
N ALA A 459 -11.66 4.90 -13.87
CA ALA A 459 -10.41 5.30 -14.52
C ALA A 459 -9.63 4.10 -15.11
N LEU A 460 -9.61 2.96 -14.43
CA LEU A 460 -8.94 1.74 -14.90
C LEU A 460 -9.80 1.00 -15.91
N THR A 461 -11.05 0.72 -15.57
CA THR A 461 -11.97 -0.05 -16.43
C THR A 461 -12.25 0.64 -17.75
N GLY A 462 -12.28 1.97 -17.79
CA GLY A 462 -12.49 2.75 -19.01
C GLY A 462 -11.37 2.63 -20.04
N MET A 463 -10.21 2.09 -19.68
CA MET A 463 -9.05 1.95 -20.58
C MET A 463 -8.77 0.49 -20.98
N HIS A 464 -9.62 -0.45 -20.64
CA HIS A 464 -9.46 -1.87 -20.90
C HIS A 464 -9.02 -2.18 -22.34
N GLY A 465 -9.77 -1.68 -23.34
CA GLY A 465 -9.46 -1.91 -24.75
C GLY A 465 -8.09 -1.40 -25.21
N GLN A 466 -7.63 -0.30 -24.62
CA GLN A 466 -6.32 0.29 -24.95
C GLN A 466 -5.17 -0.57 -24.40
N PHE A 467 -5.32 -1.09 -23.18
CA PHE A 467 -4.33 -2.00 -22.62
C PHE A 467 -4.24 -3.29 -23.42
N GLU A 468 -5.39 -3.85 -23.83
CA GLU A 468 -5.46 -5.05 -24.66
C GLU A 468 -4.75 -4.87 -26.02
N GLU A 469 -5.05 -3.79 -26.73
CA GLU A 469 -4.45 -3.49 -28.01
C GLU A 469 -2.94 -3.32 -27.89
N GLN A 470 -2.51 -2.50 -26.94
CA GLN A 470 -1.09 -2.18 -26.78
C GLN A 470 -0.26 -3.35 -26.22
N ALA A 471 -0.83 -4.20 -25.37
CA ALA A 471 -0.16 -5.42 -24.92
C ALA A 471 0.08 -6.37 -26.09
N ARG A 472 -0.94 -6.54 -26.96
CA ARG A 472 -0.85 -7.38 -28.16
C ARG A 472 0.21 -6.89 -29.14
N GLU A 473 0.28 -5.57 -29.38
CA GLU A 473 1.31 -4.95 -30.23
C GLU A 473 2.73 -5.21 -29.71
N ARG A 474 2.89 -5.33 -28.40
CA ARG A 474 4.18 -5.57 -27.74
C ARG A 474 4.51 -7.04 -27.54
N GLY A 475 3.58 -7.95 -27.90
CA GLY A 475 3.73 -9.38 -27.66
C GLY A 475 3.74 -9.75 -26.17
N LEU A 476 3.11 -8.94 -25.32
CA LEU A 476 2.97 -9.19 -23.90
C LEU A 476 1.71 -9.98 -23.58
N HIS A 477 1.81 -10.89 -22.63
CA HIS A 477 0.66 -11.60 -22.08
C HIS A 477 -0.04 -10.69 -21.05
N LEU A 478 -1.31 -10.36 -21.30
CA LEU A 478 -2.11 -9.53 -20.40
C LEU A 478 -3.24 -10.37 -19.79
N VAL A 479 -3.21 -10.54 -18.48
CA VAL A 479 -4.28 -11.23 -17.74
C VAL A 479 -5.05 -10.23 -16.89
N TRP A 480 -6.36 -10.19 -17.10
CA TRP A 480 -7.28 -9.40 -16.29
C TRP A 480 -7.81 -10.22 -15.13
N VAL A 481 -7.77 -9.64 -13.95
CA VAL A 481 -8.29 -10.22 -12.73
C VAL A 481 -9.27 -9.25 -12.11
N CYS A 482 -10.54 -9.44 -12.43
CA CYS A 482 -11.63 -8.59 -11.97
C CYS A 482 -11.93 -8.86 -10.50
N HIS A 483 -12.14 -7.80 -9.74
CA HIS A 483 -12.41 -7.88 -8.31
C HIS A 483 -13.15 -6.65 -7.79
N ASP A 484 -13.69 -6.75 -6.58
CA ASP A 484 -14.00 -5.58 -5.74
C ASP A 484 -12.83 -5.31 -4.77
N LEU A 485 -12.59 -4.05 -4.43
CA LEU A 485 -11.44 -3.68 -3.60
C LEU A 485 -11.57 -4.15 -2.15
N CYS A 486 -12.77 -4.06 -1.57
CA CYS A 486 -13.02 -4.30 -0.15
C CYS A 486 -14.17 -5.26 0.13
N ASP A 487 -15.00 -5.63 -0.87
CA ASP A 487 -16.17 -6.48 -0.67
C ASP A 487 -15.97 -7.91 -1.18
N PRO A 488 -15.64 -8.87 -0.32
CA PRO A 488 -15.48 -10.27 -0.70
C PRO A 488 -16.79 -10.96 -1.08
N ARG A 489 -17.95 -10.32 -0.89
CA ARG A 489 -19.25 -10.84 -1.33
C ARG A 489 -19.41 -10.76 -2.85
N VAL A 490 -18.72 -9.80 -3.49
CA VAL A 490 -18.74 -9.61 -4.95
C VAL A 490 -17.85 -10.65 -5.63
N TYR A 491 -16.62 -10.80 -5.17
CA TYR A 491 -15.68 -11.81 -5.63
C TYR A 491 -15.02 -12.50 -4.44
N THR A 492 -15.18 -13.83 -4.36
CA THR A 492 -14.45 -14.63 -3.37
C THR A 492 -12.98 -14.71 -3.75
N ARG A 493 -12.12 -15.05 -2.78
CA ARG A 493 -10.69 -15.26 -3.04
C ARG A 493 -10.45 -16.31 -4.12
N GLN A 494 -11.21 -17.41 -4.09
CA GLN A 494 -11.08 -18.47 -5.09
C GLN A 494 -11.55 -17.99 -6.47
N ALA A 495 -12.65 -17.27 -6.56
CA ALA A 495 -13.13 -16.72 -7.83
C ALA A 495 -12.09 -15.76 -8.47
N ILE A 496 -11.32 -15.04 -7.67
CA ILE A 496 -10.21 -14.20 -8.14
C ILE A 496 -9.07 -15.08 -8.69
N ARG A 497 -8.68 -16.15 -7.98
CA ARG A 497 -7.65 -17.09 -8.46
C ARG A 497 -8.10 -17.85 -9.70
N ASP A 498 -9.36 -18.21 -9.79
CA ASP A 498 -9.90 -18.97 -10.94
C ASP A 498 -9.80 -18.19 -12.24
N GLN A 499 -9.92 -16.86 -12.24
CA GLN A 499 -9.70 -16.06 -13.43
C GLN A 499 -8.27 -16.21 -13.95
N PHE A 500 -7.29 -16.20 -13.03
CA PHE A 500 -5.89 -16.43 -13.36
C PHE A 500 -5.64 -17.87 -13.80
N ASN A 501 -6.22 -18.87 -13.10
CA ASN A 501 -6.15 -20.28 -13.48
C ASN A 501 -6.67 -20.52 -14.92
N VAL A 502 -7.82 -19.94 -15.23
CA VAL A 502 -8.42 -20.05 -16.57
C VAL A 502 -7.48 -19.47 -17.64
N TYR A 503 -6.90 -18.29 -17.39
CA TYR A 503 -5.96 -17.67 -18.31
C TYR A 503 -4.72 -18.56 -18.54
N MET A 504 -4.11 -19.06 -17.48
CA MET A 504 -2.91 -19.90 -17.59
C MET A 504 -3.19 -21.20 -18.34
N ARG A 505 -4.33 -21.85 -18.10
CA ARG A 505 -4.69 -23.09 -18.77
C ARG A 505 -5.12 -22.88 -20.23
N THR A 506 -5.87 -21.83 -20.53
CA THR A 506 -6.51 -21.68 -21.87
C THR A 506 -5.67 -20.83 -22.81
N VAL A 507 -5.07 -19.76 -22.35
CA VAL A 507 -4.27 -18.83 -23.16
C VAL A 507 -2.81 -19.28 -23.17
N MET A 508 -2.22 -19.47 -21.99
CA MET A 508 -0.81 -19.89 -21.87
C MET A 508 -0.64 -21.39 -22.18
N ARG A 509 -1.70 -22.19 -22.05
CA ARG A 509 -1.69 -23.65 -22.22
C ARG A 509 -0.69 -24.36 -21.34
N GLU A 510 -0.59 -23.88 -20.11
CA GLU A 510 0.32 -24.41 -19.10
C GLU A 510 -0.40 -25.19 -18.01
N GLU A 511 0.32 -26.12 -17.39
CA GLU A 511 -0.12 -26.81 -16.18
C GLU A 511 0.52 -26.15 -14.95
N PRO A 512 -0.16 -26.13 -13.80
CA PRO A 512 0.41 -25.57 -12.58
C PRO A 512 1.68 -26.30 -12.15
N LEU A 513 2.65 -25.54 -11.62
CA LEU A 513 3.86 -26.11 -10.98
C LEU A 513 3.49 -26.90 -9.73
N ASP A 514 2.54 -26.38 -8.95
CA ASP A 514 2.00 -27.07 -7.79
C ASP A 514 0.47 -27.12 -7.87
N PRO A 515 -0.09 -28.21 -8.41
CA PRO A 515 -1.54 -28.37 -8.53
C PRO A 515 -2.24 -28.52 -7.17
N THR A 516 -1.50 -28.75 -6.08
CA THR A 516 -2.12 -28.93 -4.75
C THR A 516 -2.60 -27.62 -4.14
N ILE A 517 -2.13 -26.48 -4.66
CA ILE A 517 -2.54 -25.14 -4.23
C ILE A 517 -3.32 -24.38 -5.29
N GLU A 518 -3.69 -25.00 -6.41
CA GLU A 518 -4.50 -24.37 -7.46
C GLU A 518 -5.86 -23.94 -6.91
N VAL A 519 -6.48 -24.81 -6.11
CA VAL A 519 -7.68 -24.51 -5.36
C VAL A 519 -7.33 -24.51 -3.88
N LEU A 520 -7.39 -23.36 -3.25
CA LEU A 520 -7.22 -23.23 -1.81
C LEU A 520 -8.60 -23.28 -1.13
N PRO A 521 -8.70 -23.89 0.05
CA PRO A 521 -9.94 -23.84 0.82
C PRO A 521 -10.41 -22.42 0.97
N ASP A 522 -11.67 -22.16 0.71
CA ASP A 522 -12.27 -20.86 0.96
C ASP A 522 -12.36 -20.68 2.48
N GLU A 523 -11.52 -19.82 3.03
CA GLU A 523 -11.45 -19.58 4.47
C GLU A 523 -12.54 -18.61 4.93
N ASN A 524 -13.73 -18.75 4.36
CA ASN A 524 -14.90 -17.95 4.68
C ASN A 524 -15.61 -18.42 5.97
N ALA A 525 -15.13 -19.48 6.58
CA ALA A 525 -15.73 -20.01 7.80
C ALA A 525 -15.14 -19.31 9.03
N TRP A 526 -15.87 -18.38 9.55
CA TRP A 526 -15.89 -18.00 10.95
C TRP A 526 -17.13 -18.59 11.59
#